data_c0b544782d5e799a5e54515a192bb144
#
_entry.id   c0b544782d5e799a5e54515a192bb144
#
_cell.length_a   1.000
_cell.length_b   1.000
_cell.length_c   1.000
_cell.angle_alpha   90.00
_cell.angle_beta   90.00
_cell.angle_gamma   90.00
#
_symmetry.space_group_name_H-M   'P 1'
#
loop_
_entity.id
_entity.type
_entity.pdbx_description
1 polymer ?
#
loop_
_entity_poly.entity_id
_entity_poly.type
_entity_poly.pdbx_seq_one_letter_code
_entity_poly.pdbx_strand_id
1 'polypeptide(L)'
;MDVLVKQGKILYWGTSEWPADRIREAYLAAYKYGLTPPSMEQPEYNMFNRSKMEKEYLGLFDSEGMGITIWSPLASGVLTGKYNSGVPKGSRMSLPDYKFLRDKLESKEGADRLNKVKRLVKVADKLGVSLAQLSLAWCLKNKNVSTIIHRCDQYKTIR
;
A
#
# COMPACT_ATOMS: atom_id res chain seq x y z
N MET A 1 3.34 -11.35 -21.64
CA MET A 1 3.99 -10.07 -21.32
C MET A 1 5.27 -9.89 -22.12
N ASP A 2 6.16 -10.86 -22.18
CA ASP A 2 7.42 -10.80 -22.93
C ASP A 2 7.28 -10.30 -24.39
N VAL A 3 6.30 -10.84 -25.13
CA VAL A 3 6.01 -10.40 -26.51
C VAL A 3 5.67 -8.91 -26.58
N LEU A 4 4.90 -8.39 -25.60
CA LEU A 4 4.53 -6.97 -25.58
C LEU A 4 5.73 -6.07 -25.27
N VAL A 5 6.66 -6.53 -24.42
CA VAL A 5 7.92 -5.83 -24.15
C VAL A 5 8.78 -5.80 -25.41
N LYS A 6 8.97 -6.96 -26.06
CA LYS A 6 9.76 -7.08 -27.30
C LYS A 6 9.19 -6.27 -28.47
N GLN A 7 7.86 -6.10 -28.52
CA GLN A 7 7.18 -5.24 -29.49
C GLN A 7 7.23 -3.73 -29.13
N GLY A 8 7.82 -3.36 -28.00
CA GLY A 8 7.85 -1.98 -27.52
C GLY A 8 6.51 -1.41 -27.10
N LYS A 9 5.47 -2.25 -26.92
CA LYS A 9 4.14 -1.83 -26.49
C LYS A 9 4.06 -1.50 -25.01
N ILE A 10 4.91 -2.13 -24.20
CA ILE A 10 5.10 -1.84 -22.78
C ILE A 10 6.60 -1.85 -22.48
N LEU A 11 7.03 -1.09 -21.47
CA LEU A 11 8.42 -1.07 -21.04
C LEU A 11 8.68 -2.11 -19.95
N TYR A 12 7.78 -2.20 -18.99
CA TYR A 12 7.85 -3.12 -17.85
C TYR A 12 6.49 -3.72 -17.56
N TRP A 13 6.46 -4.79 -16.80
CA TRP A 13 5.23 -5.39 -16.28
C TRP A 13 5.43 -5.88 -14.85
N GLY A 14 4.36 -6.05 -14.14
CA GLY A 14 4.38 -6.52 -12.77
C GLY A 14 3.10 -7.24 -12.39
N THR A 15 3.06 -7.66 -11.15
CA THR A 15 1.93 -8.34 -10.53
C THR A 15 1.27 -7.46 -9.47
N SER A 16 0.10 -7.84 -8.97
CA SER A 16 -0.58 -7.14 -7.88
C SER A 16 -1.25 -8.14 -6.95
N GLU A 17 -0.95 -8.02 -5.67
CA GLU A 17 -1.46 -8.86 -4.58
C GLU A 17 -1.09 -10.36 -4.69
N TRP A 18 -0.10 -10.70 -5.50
CA TRP A 18 0.36 -12.08 -5.61
C TRP A 18 1.08 -12.53 -4.33
N PRO A 19 0.94 -13.80 -3.94
CA PRO A 19 1.76 -14.38 -2.89
C PRO A 19 3.21 -14.61 -3.39
N ALA A 20 4.16 -14.63 -2.47
CA ALA A 20 5.58 -14.68 -2.80
C ALA A 20 6.00 -15.91 -3.62
N ASP A 21 5.38 -17.07 -3.37
CA ASP A 21 5.62 -18.31 -4.12
C ASP A 21 5.23 -18.17 -5.59
N ARG A 22 4.09 -17.54 -5.88
CA ARG A 22 3.64 -17.30 -7.25
C ARG A 22 4.53 -16.32 -8.01
N ILE A 23 5.00 -15.29 -7.32
CA ILE A 23 5.97 -14.35 -7.91
C ILE A 23 7.26 -15.11 -8.25
N ARG A 24 7.75 -15.95 -7.32
CA ARG A 24 8.94 -16.77 -7.56
C ARG A 24 8.76 -17.73 -8.72
N GLU A 25 7.61 -18.39 -8.84
CA GLU A 25 7.28 -19.23 -10.01
C GLU A 25 7.36 -18.45 -11.32
N ALA A 26 6.87 -17.19 -11.34
CA ALA A 26 6.97 -16.34 -12.52
C ALA A 26 8.42 -16.01 -12.90
N TYR A 27 9.29 -15.72 -11.92
CA TYR A 27 10.72 -15.54 -12.17
C TYR A 27 11.38 -16.80 -12.68
N LEU A 28 11.14 -17.96 -12.06
CA LEU A 28 11.69 -19.25 -12.51
C LEU A 28 11.25 -19.60 -13.93
N ALA A 29 9.97 -19.37 -14.27
CA ALA A 29 9.47 -19.59 -15.62
C ALA A 29 10.15 -18.64 -16.63
N ALA A 30 10.32 -17.37 -16.26
CA ALA A 30 11.00 -16.39 -17.11
C ALA A 30 12.45 -16.81 -17.37
N TYR A 31 13.21 -17.19 -16.36
CA TYR A 31 14.58 -17.65 -16.51
C TYR A 31 14.68 -18.93 -17.32
N LYS A 32 13.81 -19.91 -17.05
CA LYS A 32 13.81 -21.19 -17.77
C LYS A 32 13.56 -21.04 -19.29
N TYR A 33 12.70 -20.10 -19.67
CA TYR A 33 12.29 -19.93 -21.07
C TYR A 33 12.87 -18.69 -21.75
N GLY A 34 13.80 -17.98 -21.12
CA GLY A 34 14.42 -16.77 -21.69
C GLY A 34 13.42 -15.64 -21.90
N LEU A 35 12.45 -15.48 -20.98
CA LEU A 35 11.39 -14.47 -21.03
C LEU A 35 11.70 -13.29 -20.09
N THR A 36 11.05 -12.17 -20.31
CA THR A 36 11.15 -11.00 -19.44
C THR A 36 10.38 -11.26 -18.13
N PRO A 37 11.05 -11.29 -16.96
CA PRO A 37 10.40 -11.47 -15.68
C PRO A 37 9.58 -10.24 -15.26
N PRO A 38 8.68 -10.35 -14.24
CA PRO A 38 8.04 -9.19 -13.65
C PRO A 38 9.07 -8.27 -12.98
N SER A 39 8.92 -6.97 -13.14
CA SER A 39 9.83 -5.97 -12.56
C SER A 39 9.37 -5.48 -11.19
N MET A 40 8.11 -5.64 -10.87
CA MET A 40 7.53 -5.10 -9.65
C MET A 40 6.29 -5.86 -9.20
N GLU A 41 5.96 -5.71 -7.93
CA GLU A 41 4.69 -6.13 -7.33
C GLU A 41 3.96 -4.91 -6.77
N GLN A 42 2.62 -4.92 -6.81
CA GLN A 42 1.77 -3.88 -6.27
C GLN A 42 0.93 -4.39 -5.09
N PRO A 43 1.47 -4.44 -3.86
CA PRO A 43 0.76 -4.88 -2.67
C PRO A 43 0.11 -3.73 -1.92
N GLU A 44 -0.91 -4.03 -1.10
CA GLU A 44 -1.32 -3.13 -0.03
C GLU A 44 -0.23 -3.05 1.04
N TYR A 45 0.22 -1.82 1.35
CA TYR A 45 1.16 -1.61 2.44
C TYR A 45 0.85 -0.32 3.21
N ASN A 46 0.68 -0.46 4.50
CA ASN A 46 0.45 0.63 5.43
C ASN A 46 0.74 0.15 6.86
N MET A 47 0.64 1.02 7.86
CA MET A 47 0.93 0.70 9.26
C MET A 47 0.10 -0.47 9.84
N PHE A 48 -1.01 -0.87 9.18
CA PHE A 48 -1.85 -2.00 9.60
C PHE A 48 -1.58 -3.27 8.79
N ASN A 49 -1.29 -3.16 7.49
CA ASN A 49 -1.01 -4.26 6.57
C ASN A 49 0.48 -4.31 6.24
N ARG A 50 1.23 -5.16 6.96
CA ARG A 50 2.70 -5.18 6.92
C ARG A 50 3.30 -6.50 6.47
N SER A 51 2.54 -7.62 6.62
CA SER A 51 3.07 -8.97 6.52
C SER A 51 3.75 -9.27 5.19
N LYS A 52 3.12 -8.93 4.06
CA LYS A 52 3.70 -9.15 2.74
C LYS A 52 5.07 -8.49 2.60
N MET A 53 5.15 -7.20 2.90
CA MET A 53 6.36 -6.41 2.73
C MET A 53 7.47 -6.75 3.72
N GLU A 54 7.12 -7.07 4.97
CA GLU A 54 8.08 -7.20 6.06
C GLU A 54 8.40 -8.65 6.40
N LYS A 55 7.76 -9.62 5.73
CA LYS A 55 7.99 -11.05 5.94
C LYS A 55 8.00 -11.83 4.63
N GLU A 56 6.90 -11.83 3.88
CA GLU A 56 6.71 -12.74 2.76
C GLU A 56 7.63 -12.43 1.58
N TYR A 57 7.84 -11.15 1.27
CA TYR A 57 8.62 -10.69 0.11
C TYR A 57 10.12 -10.50 0.37
N LEU A 58 10.60 -10.66 1.62
CA LEU A 58 12.01 -10.40 1.94
C LEU A 58 12.97 -11.18 1.04
N GLY A 59 12.71 -12.48 0.83
CA GLY A 59 13.56 -13.29 -0.05
C GLY A 59 13.53 -12.84 -1.52
N LEU A 60 12.42 -12.29 -2.00
CA LEU A 60 12.31 -11.78 -3.37
C LEU A 60 13.07 -10.46 -3.56
N PHE A 61 13.14 -9.61 -2.54
CA PHE A 61 13.93 -8.39 -2.62
C PHE A 61 15.42 -8.68 -2.75
N ASP A 62 15.91 -9.67 -1.99
CA ASP A 62 17.32 -10.02 -1.97
C ASP A 62 17.72 -10.82 -3.22
N SER A 63 16.87 -11.74 -3.72
CA SER A 63 17.21 -12.61 -4.85
C SER A 63 16.92 -12.00 -6.22
N GLU A 64 15.83 -11.23 -6.35
CA GLU A 64 15.34 -10.76 -7.65
C GLU A 64 15.47 -9.25 -7.84
N GLY A 65 15.78 -8.50 -6.80
CA GLY A 65 15.79 -7.04 -6.85
C GLY A 65 14.42 -6.44 -7.20
N MET A 66 13.33 -7.14 -6.81
CA MET A 66 11.96 -6.77 -7.16
C MET A 66 11.58 -5.39 -6.65
N GLY A 67 11.06 -4.52 -7.52
CA GLY A 67 10.50 -3.21 -7.15
C GLY A 67 9.11 -3.33 -6.52
N ILE A 68 8.74 -2.34 -5.72
CA ILE A 68 7.43 -2.29 -5.07
C ILE A 68 6.74 -0.96 -5.32
N THR A 69 5.51 -1.06 -5.81
CA THR A 69 4.59 0.08 -5.91
C THR A 69 3.41 -0.17 -4.97
N ILE A 70 3.37 0.50 -3.83
CA ILE A 70 2.33 0.22 -2.83
C ILE A 70 1.03 0.97 -3.10
N TRP A 71 -0.10 0.36 -2.78
CA TRP A 71 -1.41 1.00 -2.76
C TRP A 71 -1.99 1.08 -1.34
N SER A 72 -2.99 1.95 -1.15
CA SER A 72 -3.67 2.20 0.13
C SER A 72 -2.75 2.55 1.32
N PRO A 73 -1.76 3.43 1.15
CA PRO A 73 -0.82 3.79 2.22
C PRO A 73 -1.52 4.42 3.43
N LEU A 74 -2.70 5.00 3.24
CA LEU A 74 -3.52 5.62 4.29
C LEU A 74 -4.68 4.72 4.77
N ALA A 75 -4.67 3.42 4.45
CA ALA A 75 -5.70 2.46 4.86
C ALA A 75 -7.13 2.98 4.62
N SER A 76 -7.47 3.32 3.36
CA SER A 76 -8.74 3.92 2.97
C SER A 76 -9.08 5.23 3.70
N GLY A 77 -8.06 5.94 4.16
CA GLY A 77 -8.18 7.21 4.88
C GLY A 77 -8.24 7.09 6.41
N VAL A 78 -8.19 5.89 6.98
CA VAL A 78 -8.17 5.69 8.43
C VAL A 78 -6.92 6.32 9.05
N LEU A 79 -5.78 6.19 8.40
CA LEU A 79 -4.49 6.76 8.82
C LEU A 79 -4.35 8.26 8.56
N THR A 80 -5.43 8.96 8.23
CA THR A 80 -5.48 10.43 8.27
C THR A 80 -6.01 10.96 9.61
N GLY A 81 -6.63 10.10 10.43
CA GLY A 81 -7.30 10.48 11.67
C GLY A 81 -8.72 11.03 11.49
N LYS A 82 -9.19 11.28 10.25
CA LYS A 82 -10.48 11.91 9.98
C LYS A 82 -11.70 11.11 10.47
N TYR A 83 -11.53 9.82 10.73
CA TYR A 83 -12.59 8.93 11.21
C TYR A 83 -12.60 8.77 12.74
N ASN A 84 -11.73 9.46 13.49
CA ASN A 84 -11.60 9.32 14.93
C ASN A 84 -12.87 9.74 15.71
N SER A 85 -13.71 10.61 15.12
CA SER A 85 -14.98 11.09 15.70
C SER A 85 -16.20 10.68 14.88
N GLY A 86 -16.08 9.63 14.07
CA GLY A 86 -17.14 9.14 13.18
C GLY A 86 -16.82 9.36 11.70
N VAL A 87 -17.77 9.07 10.82
CA VAL A 87 -17.60 9.15 9.37
C VAL A 87 -18.05 10.53 8.86
N PRO A 88 -17.13 11.43 8.44
CA PRO A 88 -17.52 12.75 7.96
C PRO A 88 -18.33 12.66 6.66
N LYS A 89 -19.34 13.55 6.52
CA LYS A 89 -20.10 13.71 5.28
C LYS A 89 -19.16 14.07 4.11
N GLY A 90 -19.38 13.44 2.96
CA GLY A 90 -18.52 13.64 1.77
C GLY A 90 -17.20 12.85 1.80
N SER A 91 -16.89 12.11 2.86
CA SER A 91 -15.75 11.20 2.88
C SER A 91 -16.05 9.90 2.10
N ARG A 92 -15.00 9.16 1.69
CA ARG A 92 -15.18 7.88 0.98
C ARG A 92 -16.15 6.93 1.69
N MET A 93 -16.02 6.76 3.00
CA MET A 93 -16.87 5.84 3.76
C MET A 93 -18.30 6.33 3.97
N SER A 94 -18.62 7.60 3.65
CA SER A 94 -20.00 8.10 3.66
C SER A 94 -20.78 7.76 2.39
N LEU A 95 -20.11 7.30 1.33
CA LEU A 95 -20.74 6.92 0.06
C LEU A 95 -21.37 5.54 0.16
N PRO A 96 -22.53 5.30 -0.49
CA PRO A 96 -23.23 4.01 -0.45
C PRO A 96 -22.36 2.82 -0.88
N ASP A 97 -21.59 2.98 -1.95
CA ASP A 97 -20.74 1.93 -2.54
C ASP A 97 -19.60 1.48 -1.62
N TYR A 98 -19.30 2.27 -0.58
CA TYR A 98 -18.23 1.96 0.39
C TYR A 98 -18.77 1.54 1.76
N LYS A 99 -20.02 1.07 1.82
CA LYS A 99 -20.63 0.57 3.06
C LYS A 99 -19.75 -0.50 3.73
N PHE A 100 -19.18 -1.42 2.97
CA PHE A 100 -18.31 -2.47 3.49
C PHE A 100 -17.09 -1.94 4.25
N LEU A 101 -16.53 -0.78 3.84
CA LEU A 101 -15.42 -0.15 4.57
C LEU A 101 -15.90 0.46 5.89
N ARG A 102 -17.11 1.02 5.90
CA ARG A 102 -17.73 1.56 7.11
C ARG A 102 -18.03 0.45 8.10
N ASP A 103 -18.66 -0.64 7.65
CA ASP A 103 -18.95 -1.81 8.48
C ASP A 103 -17.66 -2.38 9.10
N LYS A 104 -16.57 -2.44 8.32
CA LYS A 104 -15.25 -2.84 8.82
C LYS A 104 -14.70 -1.86 9.85
N LEU A 105 -14.89 -0.55 9.67
CA LEU A 105 -14.44 0.47 10.63
C LEU A 105 -15.20 0.37 11.95
N GLU A 106 -16.51 0.05 11.91
CA GLU A 106 -17.41 -0.09 13.05
C GLU A 106 -17.26 -1.44 13.77
N SER A 107 -16.52 -2.38 13.19
CA SER A 107 -16.22 -3.67 13.82
C SER A 107 -15.26 -3.52 15.03
N LYS A 108 -15.14 -4.58 15.84
CA LYS A 108 -14.16 -4.65 16.94
C LYS A 108 -12.73 -4.37 16.46
N GLU A 109 -12.34 -4.95 15.32
CA GLU A 109 -11.03 -4.70 14.71
C GLU A 109 -10.87 -3.23 14.29
N GLY A 110 -11.93 -2.63 13.72
CA GLY A 110 -11.95 -1.22 13.35
C GLY A 110 -11.80 -0.29 14.57
N ALA A 111 -12.48 -0.61 15.68
CA ALA A 111 -12.33 0.13 16.92
C ALA A 111 -10.89 0.07 17.48
N ASP A 112 -10.25 -1.10 17.45
CA ASP A 112 -8.84 -1.26 17.84
C ASP A 112 -7.90 -0.45 16.93
N ARG A 113 -8.17 -0.43 15.62
CA ARG A 113 -7.42 0.40 14.65
C ARG A 113 -7.59 1.89 14.97
N LEU A 114 -8.81 2.36 15.24
CA LEU A 114 -9.06 3.75 15.62
C LEU A 114 -8.35 4.14 16.92
N ASN A 115 -8.30 3.26 17.92
CA ASN A 115 -7.55 3.48 19.15
C ASN A 115 -6.03 3.62 18.88
N LYS A 116 -5.48 2.86 17.95
CA LYS A 116 -4.09 3.03 17.49
C LYS A 116 -3.90 4.36 16.77
N VAL A 117 -4.85 4.74 15.90
CA VAL A 117 -4.82 6.02 15.17
C VAL A 117 -4.81 7.20 16.12
N LYS A 118 -5.66 7.20 17.16
CA LYS A 118 -5.68 8.26 18.18
C LYS A 118 -4.32 8.44 18.89
N ARG A 119 -3.59 7.35 19.10
CA ARG A 119 -2.21 7.40 19.64
C ARG A 119 -1.21 7.92 18.63
N LEU A 120 -1.35 7.53 17.34
CA LEU A 120 -0.47 8.00 16.26
C LEU A 120 -0.64 9.49 15.98
N VAL A 121 -1.85 10.06 16.13
CA VAL A 121 -2.07 11.52 16.04
C VAL A 121 -1.17 12.24 17.02
N LYS A 122 -1.10 11.80 18.29
CA LYS A 122 -0.21 12.43 19.28
C LYS A 122 1.28 12.37 18.89
N VAL A 123 1.70 11.34 18.15
CA VAL A 123 3.07 11.25 17.64
C VAL A 123 3.29 12.23 16.49
N ALA A 124 2.33 12.31 15.55
CA ALA A 124 2.37 13.28 14.46
C ALA A 124 2.42 14.72 14.95
N ASP A 125 1.57 15.06 15.96
CA ASP A 125 1.54 16.39 16.60
C ASP A 125 2.91 16.76 17.20
N LYS A 126 3.57 15.82 17.90
CA LYS A 126 4.92 16.04 18.45
C LYS A 126 5.98 16.28 17.38
N LEU A 127 5.78 15.74 16.19
CA LEU A 127 6.67 15.93 15.05
C LEU A 127 6.30 17.17 14.20
N GLY A 128 5.22 17.86 14.53
CA GLY A 128 4.75 19.03 13.77
C GLY A 128 4.21 18.69 12.38
N VAL A 129 3.72 17.45 12.17
CA VAL A 129 3.21 16.99 10.86
C VAL A 129 1.81 16.42 10.99
N SER A 130 1.07 16.32 9.87
CA SER A 130 -0.20 15.61 9.85
C SER A 130 0.02 14.09 9.96
N LEU A 131 -0.98 13.36 10.48
CA LEU A 131 -0.91 11.89 10.52
C LEU A 131 -0.81 11.29 9.10
N ALA A 132 -1.41 11.92 8.11
CA ALA A 132 -1.27 11.51 6.71
C ALA A 132 0.19 11.58 6.24
N GLN A 133 0.87 12.72 6.49
CA GLN A 133 2.29 12.89 6.17
C GLN A 133 3.16 11.86 6.91
N LEU A 134 2.93 11.68 8.21
CA LEU A 134 3.64 10.66 8.99
C LEU A 134 3.45 9.25 8.40
N SER A 135 2.23 8.90 8.00
CA SER A 135 1.93 7.57 7.46
C SER A 135 2.58 7.35 6.10
N LEU A 136 2.60 8.35 5.23
CA LEU A 136 3.30 8.27 3.93
C LEU A 136 4.81 8.17 4.12
N ALA A 137 5.38 9.02 4.98
CA ALA A 137 6.82 8.98 5.31
C ALA A 137 7.23 7.64 5.92
N TRP A 138 6.37 7.05 6.77
CA TRP A 138 6.59 5.72 7.33
C TRP A 138 6.67 4.64 6.24
N CYS A 139 5.78 4.66 5.25
CA CYS A 139 5.85 3.73 4.12
C CYS A 139 7.16 3.90 3.32
N LEU A 140 7.54 5.14 3.02
CA LEU A 140 8.77 5.45 2.28
C LEU A 140 10.07 5.14 3.06
N LYS A 141 10.00 5.00 4.38
CA LYS A 141 11.14 4.58 5.20
C LYS A 141 11.56 3.14 4.93
N ASN A 142 10.68 2.30 4.41
CA ASN A 142 11.02 0.96 3.96
C ASN A 142 11.79 1.05 2.63
N LYS A 143 13.06 0.67 2.64
CA LYS A 143 13.97 0.74 1.48
C LYS A 143 13.49 0.00 0.23
N ASN A 144 12.61 -0.98 0.42
CA ASN A 144 12.06 -1.78 -0.67
C ASN A 144 10.82 -1.14 -1.33
N VAL A 145 10.31 -0.02 -0.81
CA VAL A 145 9.22 0.74 -1.42
C VAL A 145 9.79 1.69 -2.46
N SER A 146 9.55 1.42 -3.74
CA SER A 146 9.98 2.26 -4.85
C SER A 146 9.07 3.47 -5.04
N THR A 147 7.75 3.27 -4.88
CA THR A 147 6.76 4.34 -5.04
C THR A 147 5.46 4.05 -4.30
N ILE A 148 4.72 5.12 -4.04
CA ILE A 148 3.43 5.11 -3.34
C ILE A 148 2.34 5.60 -4.28
N ILE A 149 1.28 4.80 -4.47
CA ILE A 149 0.07 5.23 -5.16
C ILE A 149 -0.97 5.67 -4.13
N HIS A 150 -1.35 6.93 -4.19
CA HIS A 150 -2.48 7.41 -3.40
C HIS A 150 -3.32 8.43 -4.16
N ARG A 151 -4.60 8.54 -3.80
CA ARG A 151 -5.48 9.58 -4.30
C ARG A 151 -5.56 10.70 -3.28
N CYS A 152 -5.31 11.92 -3.72
CA CYS A 152 -5.48 13.13 -2.94
C CYS A 152 -6.46 14.07 -3.65
N ASP A 153 -7.55 14.41 -2.97
CA ASP A 153 -8.56 15.34 -3.49
C ASP A 153 -8.27 16.80 -3.06
N GLN A 154 -7.30 17.01 -2.16
CA GLN A 154 -6.90 18.35 -1.68
C GLN A 154 -5.37 18.45 -1.58
N TYR A 155 -4.78 19.42 -2.25
CA TYR A 155 -3.34 19.71 -2.25
C TYR A 155 -2.73 19.92 -0.85
N LYS A 156 -3.54 20.39 0.11
CA LYS A 156 -3.10 20.66 1.50
C LYS A 156 -2.76 19.40 2.31
N THR A 157 -3.14 18.21 1.84
CA THR A 157 -2.92 16.96 2.58
C THR A 157 -1.50 16.42 2.44
N ILE A 158 -0.73 16.90 1.46
CA ILE A 158 0.59 16.32 1.08
C ILE A 158 1.76 17.28 1.39
N ARG A 159 1.48 18.58 1.56
CA ARG A 159 2.51 19.59 1.90
C ARG A 159 2.84 19.59 3.35
#